data_5b038b903efa7487827c9df27a465695
#
_entry.id   5b038b903efa7487827c9df27a465695
#
_cell.length_a   1.000
_cell.length_b   1.000
_cell.length_c   1.000
_cell.angle_alpha   90.00
_cell.angle_beta   90.00
_cell.angle_gamma   90.00
#
_symmetry.space_group_name_H-M   'P 1'
#
loop_
_entity.id
_entity.type
_entity.pdbx_description
1 polymer ?
#
loop_
_entity_poly.entity_id
_entity_poly.type
_entity_poly.pdbx_seq_one_letter_code
_entity_poly.pdbx_strand_id
1 'polypeptide(L)'
;MPEEKELTAAASSVALRDEEGAVRADFVERVQQAIATEDSAALRELLGDLHQADVGDLIEALEPELRPTLVRLMGQDFDFTALTEVEDTVREQILAELPPEAVAEGVRKLDSDDAVAILAELPKDEQTEILERFPPPERVALARSLLYPENSAGRRMQTEFIAVPPAWTVGRTIDHLREMPDLPDRFWEVYVADSAGLLQGTVALDRLLRTKRPVSIASLIDEEMHAVRVTDEQEDVARLFERYDLVATPVVDERDRLVGVITFDDIVDVIEQEAEEDIRALGGVGREEELSDPVWFVARGRFNWLLVNLATAFLASSVLRLFEGELQKMVALAVLAPIVASQGGNAATQTMTIVVRALARHELSSANAARIILREVLVALVNGLAFAVITGVAAAAWFKVPDLGVVIGLAMICNLLAAALGGILVPLALHRFHADPAISSGVFVTTVTDVVGFFSFLGLAAIWLV
;
A
#
# COMPACT_ATOMS: atom_id res chain seq x y z
N MET A 1 -27.94 21.86 -13.53
CA MET A 1 -27.99 21.73 -12.04
C MET A 1 -26.92 20.83 -11.43
N PRO A 2 -26.42 19.71 -12.02
CA PRO A 2 -25.22 19.02 -11.54
C PRO A 2 -23.94 19.86 -11.70
N GLU A 3 -23.73 20.50 -12.84
CA GLU A 3 -22.55 21.34 -13.10
C GLU A 3 -22.38 22.53 -12.14
N GLU A 4 -23.45 23.07 -11.60
CA GLU A 4 -23.40 24.17 -10.64
C GLU A 4 -22.95 23.69 -9.25
N LYS A 5 -23.29 22.46 -8.89
CA LYS A 5 -22.83 21.84 -7.64
C LYS A 5 -21.34 21.44 -7.70
N GLU A 6 -20.87 20.87 -8.81
CA GLU A 6 -19.45 20.53 -9.01
C GLU A 6 -18.57 21.79 -9.07
N LEU A 7 -19.02 22.87 -9.71
CA LEU A 7 -18.30 24.15 -9.71
C LEU A 7 -18.29 24.82 -8.32
N THR A 8 -19.34 24.61 -7.52
CA THR A 8 -19.42 25.16 -6.15
C THR A 8 -18.56 24.34 -5.20
N ALA A 9 -18.53 23.00 -5.33
CA ALA A 9 -17.65 22.11 -4.58
C ALA A 9 -16.17 22.40 -4.88
N ALA A 10 -15.80 22.56 -6.16
CA ALA A 10 -14.45 22.94 -6.55
C ALA A 10 -14.02 24.32 -6.03
N ALA A 11 -14.96 25.30 -5.99
CA ALA A 11 -14.72 26.62 -5.42
C ALA A 11 -14.63 26.59 -3.88
N SER A 12 -15.33 25.65 -3.24
CA SER A 12 -15.31 25.41 -1.79
C SER A 12 -14.00 24.74 -1.35
N SER A 13 -13.52 23.77 -2.11
CA SER A 13 -12.24 23.09 -1.83
C SER A 13 -11.04 24.04 -1.95
N VAL A 14 -11.06 24.98 -2.90
CA VAL A 14 -10.03 26.03 -3.01
C VAL A 14 -10.04 26.97 -1.79
N ALA A 15 -11.19 27.18 -1.13
CA ALA A 15 -11.27 27.97 0.09
C ALA A 15 -10.79 27.20 1.35
N LEU A 16 -10.79 25.87 1.32
CA LEU A 16 -10.39 25.00 2.42
C LEU A 16 -8.86 24.83 2.50
N ARG A 17 -8.18 24.77 1.36
CA ARG A 17 -6.74 24.46 1.26
C ARG A 17 -5.91 25.73 1.07
N ASP A 18 -4.66 25.71 1.57
CA ASP A 18 -3.66 26.73 1.32
C ASP A 18 -2.91 26.47 0.00
N GLU A 19 -1.87 27.30 -0.28
CA GLU A 19 -1.02 27.18 -1.48
C GLU A 19 -0.18 25.89 -1.49
N GLU A 20 0.01 25.25 -0.35
CA GLU A 20 0.75 23.99 -0.16
C GLU A 20 -0.17 22.77 -0.22
N GLY A 21 -1.48 22.96 -0.32
CA GLY A 21 -2.50 21.91 -0.37
C GLY A 21 -2.99 21.43 1.00
N ALA A 22 -2.47 21.97 2.09
CA ALA A 22 -2.88 21.62 3.44
C ALA A 22 -4.17 22.33 3.86
N VAL A 23 -4.92 21.72 4.79
CA VAL A 23 -6.13 22.34 5.35
C VAL A 23 -5.75 23.62 6.11
N ARG A 24 -6.41 24.71 5.78
CA ARG A 24 -6.11 26.04 6.33
C ARG A 24 -6.43 26.12 7.82
N ALA A 25 -5.47 26.61 8.62
CA ALA A 25 -5.63 26.75 10.07
C ALA A 25 -6.83 27.60 10.47
N ASP A 26 -7.14 28.68 9.72
CA ASP A 26 -8.32 29.53 10.00
C ASP A 26 -9.65 28.81 9.75
N PHE A 27 -9.69 27.84 8.82
CA PHE A 27 -10.86 27.01 8.61
C PHE A 27 -11.01 25.99 9.76
N VAL A 28 -9.92 25.34 10.19
CA VAL A 28 -9.90 24.43 11.33
C VAL A 28 -10.38 25.16 12.60
N GLU A 29 -9.86 26.36 12.88
CA GLU A 29 -10.29 27.17 14.03
C GLU A 29 -11.82 27.48 14.02
N ARG A 30 -12.39 27.78 12.85
CA ARG A 30 -13.85 28.02 12.70
C ARG A 30 -14.66 26.78 13.02
N VAL A 31 -14.21 25.60 12.57
CA VAL A 31 -14.86 24.33 12.85
C VAL A 31 -14.73 24.01 14.36
N GLN A 32 -13.55 24.17 14.96
CA GLN A 32 -13.33 23.99 16.40
C GLN A 32 -14.24 24.92 17.23
N GLN A 33 -14.40 26.17 16.81
CA GLN A 33 -15.30 27.10 17.46
C GLN A 33 -16.76 26.67 17.36
N ALA A 34 -17.20 26.19 16.18
CA ALA A 34 -18.56 25.67 16.02
C ALA A 34 -18.82 24.42 16.87
N ILE A 35 -17.83 23.53 16.99
CA ILE A 35 -17.89 22.37 17.88
C ILE A 35 -17.99 22.83 19.35
N ALA A 36 -17.14 23.76 19.78
CA ALA A 36 -17.11 24.24 21.16
C ALA A 36 -18.39 24.96 21.59
N THR A 37 -19.12 25.56 20.63
CA THR A 37 -20.42 26.21 20.87
C THR A 37 -21.62 25.30 20.59
N GLU A 38 -21.39 24.04 20.22
CA GLU A 38 -22.41 23.05 19.82
C GLU A 38 -23.32 23.57 18.68
N ASP A 39 -22.77 24.39 17.79
CA ASP A 39 -23.53 25.01 16.68
C ASP A 39 -23.57 24.08 15.45
N SER A 40 -24.51 23.15 15.48
CA SER A 40 -24.75 22.22 14.34
C SER A 40 -25.16 22.93 13.05
N ALA A 41 -25.73 24.14 13.12
CA ALA A 41 -26.12 24.90 11.92
C ALA A 41 -24.86 25.46 11.22
N ALA A 42 -23.94 26.03 12.00
CA ALA A 42 -22.66 26.50 11.48
C ALA A 42 -21.81 25.34 10.91
N LEU A 43 -21.82 24.15 11.55
CA LEU A 43 -21.14 22.97 11.03
C LEU A 43 -21.71 22.53 9.66
N ARG A 44 -23.03 22.48 9.52
CA ARG A 44 -23.67 22.16 8.23
C ARG A 44 -23.34 23.20 7.14
N GLU A 45 -23.26 24.47 7.49
CA GLU A 45 -22.89 25.53 6.53
C GLU A 45 -21.40 25.39 6.12
N LEU A 46 -20.52 25.00 7.04
CA LEU A 46 -19.09 24.86 6.77
C LEU A 46 -18.76 23.59 5.97
N LEU A 47 -19.43 22.48 6.26
CA LEU A 47 -19.06 21.15 5.76
C LEU A 47 -20.00 20.62 4.68
N GLY A 48 -21.23 21.11 4.59
CA GLY A 48 -22.28 20.50 3.76
C GLY A 48 -22.03 20.52 2.26
N ASP A 49 -21.16 21.39 1.77
CA ASP A 49 -20.77 21.48 0.34
C ASP A 49 -19.36 20.92 0.09
N LEU A 50 -18.66 20.38 1.11
CA LEU A 50 -17.33 19.79 0.95
C LEU A 50 -17.43 18.37 0.38
N HIS A 51 -16.41 17.97 -0.37
CA HIS A 51 -16.22 16.58 -0.76
C HIS A 51 -15.83 15.74 0.46
N GLN A 52 -16.16 14.45 0.47
CA GLN A 52 -15.90 13.56 1.62
C GLN A 52 -14.41 13.45 1.94
N ALA A 53 -13.55 13.38 0.94
CA ALA A 53 -12.11 13.41 1.12
C ALA A 53 -11.62 14.70 1.82
N ASP A 54 -12.21 15.87 1.49
CA ASP A 54 -11.89 17.13 2.17
C ASP A 54 -12.39 17.15 3.63
N VAL A 55 -13.49 16.46 3.91
CA VAL A 55 -13.99 16.27 5.29
C VAL A 55 -13.09 15.31 6.07
N GLY A 56 -12.58 14.26 5.43
CA GLY A 56 -11.58 13.35 5.99
C GLY A 56 -10.32 14.12 6.43
N ASP A 57 -9.69 14.87 5.54
CA ASP A 57 -8.51 15.69 5.86
C ASP A 57 -8.76 16.67 7.00
N LEU A 58 -9.97 17.27 7.03
CA LEU A 58 -10.34 18.16 8.13
C LEU A 58 -10.44 17.40 9.46
N ILE A 59 -11.01 16.21 9.48
CA ILE A 59 -11.10 15.36 10.68
C ILE A 59 -9.71 15.04 11.20
N GLU A 60 -8.77 14.71 10.34
CA GLU A 60 -7.39 14.45 10.72
C GLU A 60 -6.70 15.70 11.31
N ALA A 61 -6.99 16.87 10.76
CA ALA A 61 -6.47 18.14 11.25
C ALA A 61 -7.06 18.60 12.61
N LEU A 62 -8.17 17.98 13.06
CA LEU A 62 -8.78 18.30 14.36
C LEU A 62 -8.05 17.57 15.50
N GLU A 63 -8.13 18.20 16.70
CA GLU A 63 -7.70 17.54 17.93
C GLU A 63 -8.52 16.27 18.19
N PRO A 64 -7.89 15.17 18.67
CA PRO A 64 -8.54 13.87 18.82
C PRO A 64 -9.88 13.91 19.56
N GLU A 65 -9.96 14.71 20.64
CA GLU A 65 -11.16 14.83 21.48
C GLU A 65 -12.35 15.50 20.77
N LEU A 66 -12.09 16.23 19.68
CA LEU A 66 -13.12 16.97 18.93
C LEU A 66 -13.75 16.14 17.80
N ARG A 67 -13.03 15.14 17.28
CA ARG A 67 -13.43 14.31 16.13
C ARG A 67 -14.78 13.59 16.34
N PRO A 68 -14.98 12.81 17.42
CA PRO A 68 -16.28 12.16 17.67
C PRO A 68 -17.40 13.17 17.92
N THR A 69 -17.05 14.30 18.51
CA THR A 69 -18.04 15.37 18.79
C THR A 69 -18.54 16.00 17.52
N LEU A 70 -17.66 16.22 16.52
CA LEU A 70 -18.06 16.70 15.19
C LEU A 70 -19.10 15.76 14.56
N VAL A 71 -18.79 14.46 14.48
CA VAL A 71 -19.70 13.45 13.89
C VAL A 71 -21.04 13.43 14.62
N ARG A 72 -21.03 13.46 15.94
CA ARG A 72 -22.26 13.47 16.76
C ARG A 72 -23.09 14.73 16.57
N LEU A 73 -22.47 15.91 16.42
CA LEU A 73 -23.18 17.18 16.20
C LEU A 73 -23.78 17.27 14.79
N MET A 74 -23.11 16.72 13.81
CA MET A 74 -23.63 16.59 12.43
C MET A 74 -24.77 15.56 12.36
N GLY A 75 -24.68 14.48 13.11
CA GLY A 75 -25.70 13.44 13.18
C GLY A 75 -26.02 12.84 11.81
N GLN A 76 -27.29 12.88 11.40
CA GLN A 76 -27.75 12.32 10.10
C GLN A 76 -27.23 13.07 8.87
N ASP A 77 -26.72 14.29 9.05
CA ASP A 77 -26.14 15.10 7.96
C ASP A 77 -24.65 14.79 7.75
N PHE A 78 -24.04 13.98 8.64
CA PHE A 78 -22.68 13.48 8.44
C PHE A 78 -22.67 12.32 7.45
N ASP A 79 -21.85 12.46 6.42
CA ASP A 79 -21.64 11.40 5.45
C ASP A 79 -20.47 10.50 5.93
N PHE A 80 -20.78 9.24 6.20
CA PHE A 80 -19.83 8.28 6.71
C PHE A 80 -18.74 7.89 5.71
N THR A 81 -18.91 8.18 4.42
CA THR A 81 -17.83 8.03 3.43
C THR A 81 -16.59 8.85 3.81
N ALA A 82 -16.75 9.98 4.55
CA ALA A 82 -15.60 10.71 5.06
C ALA A 82 -14.74 9.91 6.06
N LEU A 83 -15.27 8.86 6.66
CA LEU A 83 -14.52 7.99 7.56
C LEU A 83 -13.69 6.93 6.80
N THR A 84 -13.95 6.67 5.53
CA THR A 84 -13.09 5.80 4.72
C THR A 84 -11.85 6.55 4.23
N GLU A 85 -11.87 7.88 4.29
CA GLU A 85 -10.80 8.78 3.85
C GLU A 85 -9.81 9.18 4.96
N VAL A 86 -9.97 8.64 6.18
CA VAL A 86 -9.07 8.94 7.32
C VAL A 86 -8.22 7.73 7.71
N GLU A 87 -7.07 7.98 8.37
CA GLU A 87 -6.23 6.93 8.94
C GLU A 87 -7.02 5.97 9.84
N ASP A 88 -6.69 4.68 9.82
CA ASP A 88 -7.41 3.61 10.56
C ASP A 88 -7.51 3.91 12.06
N THR A 89 -6.43 4.37 12.69
CA THR A 89 -6.41 4.76 14.11
C THR A 89 -7.37 5.92 14.41
N VAL A 90 -7.52 6.87 13.48
CA VAL A 90 -8.46 7.99 13.63
C VAL A 90 -9.90 7.49 13.51
N ARG A 91 -10.17 6.62 12.56
CA ARG A 91 -11.47 6.00 12.33
C ARG A 91 -11.90 5.15 13.52
N GLU A 92 -11.02 4.27 14.02
CA GLU A 92 -11.28 3.47 15.23
C GLU A 92 -11.64 4.34 16.43
N GLN A 93 -10.89 5.42 16.66
CA GLN A 93 -11.17 6.35 17.77
C GLN A 93 -12.57 6.96 17.67
N ILE A 94 -12.97 7.38 16.48
CA ILE A 94 -14.28 7.99 16.25
C ILE A 94 -15.39 6.95 16.47
N LEU A 95 -15.24 5.78 15.87
CA LEU A 95 -16.24 4.70 15.97
C LEU A 95 -16.43 4.22 17.41
N ALA A 96 -15.36 4.10 18.20
CA ALA A 96 -15.42 3.69 19.61
C ALA A 96 -16.23 4.65 20.51
N GLU A 97 -16.35 5.92 20.13
CA GLU A 97 -17.10 6.92 20.89
C GLU A 97 -18.53 7.15 20.38
N LEU A 98 -18.89 6.59 19.23
CA LEU A 98 -20.22 6.71 18.65
C LEU A 98 -21.17 5.61 19.19
N PRO A 99 -22.44 5.93 19.41
CA PRO A 99 -23.42 4.90 19.75
C PRO A 99 -23.66 3.96 18.57
N PRO A 100 -23.82 2.62 18.79
CA PRO A 100 -24.02 1.65 17.72
C PRO A 100 -25.18 1.99 16.77
N GLU A 101 -26.19 2.69 17.26
CA GLU A 101 -27.31 3.17 16.45
C GLU A 101 -26.87 4.17 15.38
N ALA A 102 -26.00 5.10 15.74
CA ALA A 102 -25.49 6.11 14.82
C ALA A 102 -24.56 5.49 13.76
N VAL A 103 -23.71 4.56 14.18
CA VAL A 103 -22.85 3.80 13.26
C VAL A 103 -23.71 2.99 12.27
N ALA A 104 -24.72 2.24 12.76
CA ALA A 104 -25.60 1.48 11.89
C ALA A 104 -26.36 2.34 10.89
N GLU A 105 -26.77 3.56 11.27
CA GLU A 105 -27.47 4.47 10.38
C GLU A 105 -26.52 5.07 9.33
N GLY A 106 -25.29 5.40 9.72
CA GLY A 106 -24.27 5.90 8.82
C GLY A 106 -23.85 4.86 7.80
N VAL A 107 -23.44 3.68 8.28
CA VAL A 107 -22.96 2.57 7.43
C VAL A 107 -24.04 2.09 6.43
N ARG A 108 -25.32 2.20 6.74
CA ARG A 108 -26.40 1.84 5.80
C ARG A 108 -26.53 2.76 4.59
N LYS A 109 -25.89 3.90 4.57
CA LYS A 109 -25.92 4.84 3.45
C LYS A 109 -24.71 4.66 2.51
N LEU A 110 -23.75 3.85 2.92
CA LEU A 110 -22.54 3.57 2.19
C LEU A 110 -22.74 2.47 1.16
N ASP A 111 -21.87 2.45 0.16
CA ASP A 111 -21.67 1.28 -0.68
C ASP A 111 -21.16 0.11 0.16
N SER A 112 -21.35 -1.12 -0.30
CA SER A 112 -21.12 -2.30 0.54
C SER A 112 -19.65 -2.55 0.88
N ASP A 113 -18.71 -2.15 0.04
CA ASP A 113 -17.26 -2.18 0.27
C ASP A 113 -16.84 -1.23 1.39
N ASP A 114 -17.28 0.04 1.33
CA ASP A 114 -17.11 1.02 2.39
C ASP A 114 -17.72 0.57 3.71
N ALA A 115 -18.94 0.03 3.63
CA ALA A 115 -19.62 -0.55 4.79
C ALA A 115 -18.82 -1.69 5.41
N VAL A 116 -18.21 -2.55 4.59
CA VAL A 116 -17.36 -3.66 5.03
C VAL A 116 -16.05 -3.14 5.63
N ALA A 117 -15.44 -2.10 5.04
CA ALA A 117 -14.23 -1.48 5.57
C ALA A 117 -14.45 -0.96 7.00
N ILE A 118 -15.50 -0.16 7.21
CA ILE A 118 -15.84 0.37 8.54
C ILE A 118 -16.21 -0.74 9.53
N LEU A 119 -17.03 -1.71 9.12
CA LEU A 119 -17.45 -2.79 10.00
C LEU A 119 -16.29 -3.71 10.41
N ALA A 120 -15.28 -3.85 9.56
CA ALA A 120 -14.13 -4.72 9.82
C ALA A 120 -13.32 -4.30 11.05
N GLU A 121 -13.27 -3.02 11.35
CA GLU A 121 -12.51 -2.46 12.49
C GLU A 121 -13.23 -2.60 13.83
N LEU A 122 -14.55 -2.81 13.79
CA LEU A 122 -15.32 -2.93 15.02
C LEU A 122 -15.12 -4.31 15.68
N PRO A 123 -15.23 -4.39 17.01
CA PRO A 123 -15.31 -5.65 17.74
C PRO A 123 -16.43 -6.55 17.20
N LYS A 124 -16.22 -7.87 17.17
CA LYS A 124 -17.17 -8.83 16.58
C LYS A 124 -18.58 -8.82 17.16
N ASP A 125 -18.71 -8.46 18.42
CA ASP A 125 -20.02 -8.28 19.09
C ASP A 125 -20.74 -7.04 18.58
N GLU A 126 -20.04 -5.93 18.38
CA GLU A 126 -20.58 -4.70 17.79
C GLU A 126 -20.91 -4.89 16.30
N GLN A 127 -20.02 -5.56 15.52
CA GLN A 127 -20.33 -5.94 14.14
C GLN A 127 -21.67 -6.68 14.06
N THR A 128 -21.87 -7.65 14.95
CA THR A 128 -23.11 -8.47 14.96
C THR A 128 -24.31 -7.61 15.28
N GLU A 129 -24.23 -6.75 16.27
CA GLU A 129 -25.32 -5.84 16.67
C GLU A 129 -25.71 -4.89 15.54
N ILE A 130 -24.72 -4.32 14.85
CA ILE A 130 -24.95 -3.42 13.73
C ILE A 130 -25.54 -4.16 12.55
N LEU A 131 -25.00 -5.34 12.17
CA LEU A 131 -25.51 -6.16 11.08
C LEU A 131 -26.95 -6.63 11.31
N GLU A 132 -27.39 -6.87 12.55
CA GLU A 132 -28.78 -7.22 12.84
C GLU A 132 -29.79 -6.12 12.46
N ARG A 133 -29.33 -4.89 12.31
CA ARG A 133 -30.16 -3.73 11.95
C ARG A 133 -30.33 -3.58 10.42
N PHE A 134 -29.57 -4.35 9.63
CA PHE A 134 -29.67 -4.36 8.17
C PHE A 134 -30.81 -5.26 7.68
N PRO A 135 -31.40 -4.96 6.52
CA PRO A 135 -32.30 -5.88 5.82
C PRO A 135 -31.64 -7.25 5.58
N PRO A 136 -32.40 -8.37 5.65
CA PRO A 136 -31.80 -9.71 5.56
C PRO A 136 -30.89 -9.96 4.34
N PRO A 137 -31.19 -9.48 3.12
CA PRO A 137 -30.31 -9.67 1.96
C PRO A 137 -28.96 -8.97 2.12
N GLU A 138 -28.98 -7.69 2.50
CA GLU A 138 -27.77 -6.86 2.69
C GLU A 138 -26.92 -7.41 3.84
N ARG A 139 -27.55 -7.76 4.97
CA ARG A 139 -26.86 -8.38 6.09
C ARG A 139 -26.09 -9.64 5.69
N VAL A 140 -26.69 -10.51 4.87
CA VAL A 140 -26.03 -11.73 4.40
C VAL A 140 -24.85 -11.42 3.48
N ALA A 141 -24.98 -10.43 2.61
CA ALA A 141 -23.92 -9.98 1.72
C ALA A 141 -22.73 -9.42 2.53
N LEU A 142 -22.98 -8.43 3.39
CA LEU A 142 -21.94 -7.80 4.24
C LEU A 142 -21.26 -8.83 5.16
N ALA A 143 -22.04 -9.67 5.84
CA ALA A 143 -21.48 -10.72 6.70
C ALA A 143 -20.61 -11.71 5.92
N ARG A 144 -20.93 -11.98 4.65
CA ARG A 144 -20.11 -12.82 3.78
C ARG A 144 -18.81 -12.12 3.37
N SER A 145 -18.87 -10.85 2.99
CA SER A 145 -17.70 -10.05 2.64
C SER A 145 -16.72 -9.94 3.82
N LEU A 146 -17.22 -9.79 5.05
CA LEU A 146 -16.41 -9.80 6.28
C LEU A 146 -15.70 -11.14 6.56
N LEU A 147 -16.12 -12.26 5.95
CA LEU A 147 -15.46 -13.57 6.11
C LEU A 147 -14.29 -13.78 5.14
N TYR A 148 -14.17 -13.00 4.09
CA TYR A 148 -13.04 -13.10 3.18
C TYR A 148 -11.76 -12.56 3.82
N PRO A 149 -10.58 -13.02 3.38
CA PRO A 149 -9.30 -12.48 3.83
C PRO A 149 -9.24 -10.96 3.65
N GLU A 150 -8.53 -10.27 4.53
CA GLU A 150 -8.49 -8.81 4.61
C GLU A 150 -8.02 -8.16 3.29
N ASN A 151 -6.92 -8.63 2.72
CA ASN A 151 -6.35 -8.12 1.48
C ASN A 151 -6.82 -8.92 0.25
N SER A 152 -8.11 -9.27 0.17
CA SER A 152 -8.65 -10.05 -0.94
C SER A 152 -9.69 -9.29 -1.75
N ALA A 153 -9.85 -9.67 -3.01
CA ALA A 153 -10.89 -9.16 -3.90
C ALA A 153 -12.29 -9.23 -3.27
N GLY A 154 -12.59 -10.30 -2.52
CA GLY A 154 -13.87 -10.47 -1.85
C GLY A 154 -14.11 -9.51 -0.68
N ARG A 155 -13.03 -8.95 -0.10
CA ARG A 155 -13.10 -7.94 0.95
C ARG A 155 -13.32 -6.55 0.37
N ARG A 156 -12.75 -6.27 -0.80
CA ARG A 156 -12.75 -4.97 -1.49
C ARG A 156 -13.91 -4.80 -2.48
N MET A 157 -14.68 -5.87 -2.76
CA MET A 157 -15.76 -5.82 -3.74
C MET A 157 -16.99 -5.12 -3.19
N GLN A 158 -17.63 -4.30 -4.02
CA GLN A 158 -19.00 -3.86 -3.81
C GLN A 158 -20.00 -4.91 -4.35
N THR A 159 -21.17 -5.01 -3.72
CA THR A 159 -22.23 -5.95 -4.10
C THR A 159 -23.33 -5.32 -4.95
N GLU A 160 -23.24 -4.02 -5.17
CA GLU A 160 -24.13 -3.20 -5.98
C GLU A 160 -23.69 -3.27 -7.45
N PHE A 161 -24.19 -4.25 -8.17
CA PHE A 161 -23.89 -4.43 -9.59
C PHE A 161 -25.15 -4.72 -10.40
N ILE A 162 -25.09 -4.47 -11.71
CA ILE A 162 -26.20 -4.69 -12.62
C ILE A 162 -25.96 -5.97 -13.42
N ALA A 163 -26.78 -7.01 -13.17
CA ALA A 163 -26.72 -8.26 -13.90
C ALA A 163 -28.00 -8.51 -14.70
N VAL A 164 -27.82 -8.94 -15.95
CA VAL A 164 -28.94 -9.22 -16.87
C VAL A 164 -28.79 -10.60 -17.52
N PRO A 165 -29.92 -11.29 -17.84
CA PRO A 165 -29.87 -12.54 -18.56
C PRO A 165 -29.39 -12.37 -20.02
N PRO A 166 -28.61 -13.33 -20.57
CA PRO A 166 -28.12 -13.29 -21.94
C PRO A 166 -29.23 -13.29 -23.00
N ALA A 167 -30.40 -13.80 -22.67
CA ALA A 167 -31.56 -13.84 -23.55
C ALA A 167 -32.25 -12.48 -23.72
N TRP A 168 -31.87 -11.44 -22.95
CA TRP A 168 -32.46 -10.12 -23.10
C TRP A 168 -31.94 -9.42 -24.35
N THR A 169 -32.73 -8.43 -24.82
CA THR A 169 -32.31 -7.51 -25.88
C THR A 169 -31.79 -6.21 -25.24
N VAL A 170 -30.99 -5.46 -26.00
CA VAL A 170 -30.54 -4.11 -25.64
C VAL A 170 -31.70 -3.24 -25.20
N GLY A 171 -32.81 -3.25 -25.94
CA GLY A 171 -34.01 -2.47 -25.59
C GLY A 171 -34.57 -2.82 -24.23
N ARG A 172 -34.70 -4.12 -23.93
CA ARG A 172 -35.19 -4.58 -22.63
C ARG A 172 -34.24 -4.21 -21.50
N THR A 173 -32.93 -4.33 -21.70
CA THR A 173 -31.94 -3.95 -20.71
C THR A 173 -32.00 -2.46 -20.41
N ILE A 174 -32.08 -1.59 -21.44
CA ILE A 174 -32.20 -0.13 -21.23
C ILE A 174 -33.49 0.23 -20.50
N ASP A 175 -34.61 -0.42 -20.84
CA ASP A 175 -35.88 -0.15 -20.17
C ASP A 175 -35.82 -0.61 -18.69
N HIS A 176 -35.21 -1.77 -18.42
CA HIS A 176 -34.99 -2.27 -17.06
C HIS A 176 -34.13 -1.30 -16.24
N LEU A 177 -33.01 -0.80 -16.78
CA LEU A 177 -32.15 0.19 -16.11
C LEU A 177 -32.91 1.47 -15.75
N ARG A 178 -33.87 1.88 -16.58
CA ARG A 178 -34.70 3.08 -16.32
C ARG A 178 -35.78 2.88 -15.26
N GLU A 179 -36.16 1.62 -15.05
CA GLU A 179 -37.25 1.24 -14.12
C GLU A 179 -36.70 0.81 -12.75
N MET A 180 -35.40 0.51 -12.64
CA MET A 180 -34.77 0.16 -11.36
C MET A 180 -34.72 1.37 -10.43
N PRO A 181 -35.30 1.28 -9.22
CA PRO A 181 -35.25 2.37 -8.24
C PRO A 181 -33.87 2.50 -7.57
N ASP A 182 -33.17 1.37 -7.41
CA ASP A 182 -31.93 1.26 -6.64
C ASP A 182 -30.77 0.89 -7.59
N LEU A 183 -30.46 1.77 -8.54
CA LEU A 183 -29.26 1.64 -9.37
C LEU A 183 -28.04 2.09 -8.58
N PRO A 184 -26.85 1.46 -8.79
CA PRO A 184 -25.60 2.04 -8.33
C PRO A 184 -25.44 3.48 -8.87
N ASP A 185 -24.94 4.39 -8.06
CA ASP A 185 -24.76 5.79 -8.43
C ASP A 185 -23.85 5.94 -9.65
N ARG A 186 -22.87 5.06 -9.76
CA ARG A 186 -21.95 4.99 -10.89
C ARG A 186 -21.83 3.54 -11.37
N PHE A 187 -21.90 3.32 -12.70
CA PHE A 187 -21.62 2.04 -13.33
C PHE A 187 -21.15 2.23 -14.76
N TRP A 188 -20.27 1.40 -15.22
CA TRP A 188 -19.66 1.47 -16.54
C TRP A 188 -20.04 0.33 -17.47
N GLU A 189 -20.49 -0.78 -16.89
CA GLU A 189 -20.85 -1.98 -17.62
C GLU A 189 -22.01 -2.74 -16.97
N VAL A 190 -22.63 -3.61 -17.75
CA VAL A 190 -23.69 -4.51 -17.32
C VAL A 190 -23.16 -5.93 -17.40
N TYR A 191 -23.29 -6.66 -16.32
CA TYR A 191 -22.85 -8.06 -16.24
C TYR A 191 -23.90 -8.98 -16.83
N VAL A 192 -23.45 -9.99 -17.57
CA VAL A 192 -24.35 -10.98 -18.16
C VAL A 192 -24.21 -12.28 -17.38
N ALA A 193 -25.27 -12.67 -16.66
CA ALA A 193 -25.29 -13.87 -15.85
C ALA A 193 -26.54 -14.73 -16.18
N ASP A 194 -26.40 -16.04 -16.03
CA ASP A 194 -27.53 -16.95 -16.21
C ASP A 194 -28.42 -17.00 -14.96
N SER A 195 -29.47 -17.82 -15.02
CA SER A 195 -30.40 -18.00 -13.89
C SER A 195 -29.79 -18.65 -12.65
N ALA A 196 -28.60 -19.25 -12.75
CA ALA A 196 -27.84 -19.81 -11.62
C ALA A 196 -26.82 -18.78 -11.08
N GLY A 197 -26.74 -17.57 -11.66
CA GLY A 197 -25.78 -16.55 -11.31
C GLY A 197 -24.40 -16.74 -11.93
N LEU A 198 -24.22 -17.71 -12.83
CA LEU A 198 -22.94 -17.93 -13.52
C LEU A 198 -22.64 -16.76 -14.46
N LEU A 199 -21.49 -16.13 -14.26
CA LEU A 199 -21.03 -15.05 -15.10
C LEU A 199 -20.72 -15.57 -16.51
N GLN A 200 -21.27 -14.91 -17.53
CA GLN A 200 -21.03 -15.23 -18.94
C GLN A 200 -20.22 -14.14 -19.64
N GLY A 201 -20.18 -12.93 -19.12
CA GLY A 201 -19.39 -11.83 -19.64
C GLY A 201 -19.92 -10.48 -19.20
N THR A 202 -19.37 -9.44 -19.79
CA THR A 202 -19.75 -8.03 -19.55
C THR A 202 -20.15 -7.35 -20.85
N VAL A 203 -20.93 -6.28 -20.74
CA VAL A 203 -21.27 -5.39 -21.86
C VAL A 203 -21.07 -3.96 -21.39
N ALA A 204 -20.09 -3.28 -21.96
CA ALA A 204 -19.82 -1.90 -21.67
C ALA A 204 -21.04 -0.99 -21.98
N LEU A 205 -21.30 0.01 -21.13
CA LEU A 205 -22.46 0.88 -21.24
C LEU A 205 -22.49 1.66 -22.56
N ASP A 206 -21.35 2.12 -23.04
CA ASP A 206 -21.24 2.82 -24.34
C ASP A 206 -21.62 1.90 -25.49
N ARG A 207 -21.21 0.64 -25.48
CA ARG A 207 -21.57 -0.39 -26.46
C ARG A 207 -23.07 -0.68 -26.42
N LEU A 208 -23.66 -0.76 -25.22
CA LEU A 208 -25.09 -0.93 -25.03
C LEU A 208 -25.87 0.23 -25.65
N LEU A 209 -25.48 1.48 -25.35
CA LEU A 209 -26.16 2.69 -25.83
C LEU A 209 -26.04 2.91 -27.35
N ARG A 210 -24.95 2.47 -27.95
CA ARG A 210 -24.71 2.60 -29.42
C ARG A 210 -25.34 1.48 -30.22
N THR A 211 -25.87 0.43 -29.60
CA THR A 211 -26.43 -0.73 -30.25
C THR A 211 -27.95 -0.61 -30.41
N LYS A 212 -28.48 -1.14 -31.53
CA LYS A 212 -29.94 -1.11 -31.79
C LYS A 212 -30.71 -1.97 -30.79
N ARG A 213 -31.86 -1.50 -30.35
CA ARG A 213 -32.69 -2.12 -29.33
C ARG A 213 -33.06 -3.60 -29.55
N PRO A 214 -33.28 -4.13 -30.79
CA PRO A 214 -33.61 -5.55 -31.00
C PRO A 214 -32.44 -6.52 -30.88
N VAL A 215 -31.20 -6.03 -30.77
CA VAL A 215 -30.01 -6.88 -30.70
C VAL A 215 -29.97 -7.61 -29.36
N SER A 216 -29.57 -8.89 -29.38
CA SER A 216 -29.44 -9.71 -28.15
C SER A 216 -28.20 -9.29 -27.36
N ILE A 217 -28.32 -9.23 -26.05
CA ILE A 217 -27.21 -8.98 -25.12
C ILE A 217 -26.11 -10.02 -25.29
N ALA A 218 -26.44 -11.29 -25.48
CA ALA A 218 -25.47 -12.37 -25.70
C ALA A 218 -24.52 -12.12 -26.88
N SER A 219 -24.95 -11.34 -27.89
CA SER A 219 -24.11 -11.00 -29.05
C SER A 219 -23.19 -9.80 -28.80
N LEU A 220 -23.31 -9.15 -27.65
CA LEU A 220 -22.52 -7.99 -27.24
C LEU A 220 -21.50 -8.31 -26.17
N ILE A 221 -21.52 -9.53 -25.64
CA ILE A 221 -20.58 -9.95 -24.61
C ILE A 221 -19.14 -9.70 -25.09
N ASP A 222 -18.33 -9.15 -24.22
CA ASP A 222 -16.90 -8.99 -24.47
C ASP A 222 -16.21 -10.37 -24.27
N GLU A 223 -15.44 -10.78 -25.30
CA GLU A 223 -14.70 -12.05 -25.26
C GLU A 223 -13.41 -11.94 -24.42
N GLU A 224 -12.92 -10.73 -24.17
CA GLU A 224 -11.72 -10.45 -23.39
C GLU A 224 -12.03 -10.04 -21.93
N MET A 225 -13.14 -10.50 -21.40
CA MET A 225 -13.52 -10.21 -20.01
C MET A 225 -12.48 -10.74 -19.02
N HIS A 226 -12.05 -9.88 -18.11
CA HIS A 226 -11.26 -10.24 -16.96
C HIS A 226 -12.18 -10.37 -15.73
N ALA A 227 -12.13 -11.52 -15.06
CA ALA A 227 -12.85 -11.74 -13.81
C ALA A 227 -11.85 -12.18 -12.74
N VAL A 228 -12.05 -11.72 -11.51
CA VAL A 228 -11.23 -12.09 -10.36
C VAL A 228 -12.02 -12.96 -9.38
N ARG A 229 -11.32 -13.78 -8.61
CA ARG A 229 -11.95 -14.61 -7.58
C ARG A 229 -11.97 -13.87 -6.25
N VAL A 230 -12.95 -14.16 -5.42
CA VAL A 230 -13.06 -13.58 -4.05
C VAL A 230 -11.81 -13.79 -3.20
N THR A 231 -10.96 -14.77 -3.51
CA THR A 231 -9.72 -15.10 -2.80
C THR A 231 -8.47 -14.51 -3.42
N ASP A 232 -8.58 -13.84 -4.56
CA ASP A 232 -7.42 -13.22 -5.22
C ASP A 232 -6.93 -12.04 -4.37
N GLU A 233 -5.60 -11.91 -4.26
CA GLU A 233 -4.96 -10.84 -3.49
C GLU A 233 -5.22 -9.48 -4.15
N GLN A 234 -5.47 -8.44 -3.34
CA GLN A 234 -5.77 -7.10 -3.83
C GLN A 234 -4.68 -6.53 -4.72
N GLU A 235 -3.40 -6.81 -4.42
CA GLU A 235 -2.26 -6.40 -5.24
C GLU A 235 -2.27 -7.03 -6.66
N ASP A 236 -2.69 -8.31 -6.77
CA ASP A 236 -2.86 -8.99 -8.06
C ASP A 236 -4.01 -8.36 -8.87
N VAL A 237 -5.10 -7.99 -8.19
CA VAL A 237 -6.24 -7.29 -8.79
C VAL A 237 -5.81 -5.91 -9.29
N ALA A 238 -5.11 -5.12 -8.47
CA ALA A 238 -4.60 -3.81 -8.83
C ALA A 238 -3.70 -3.87 -10.08
N ARG A 239 -2.81 -4.88 -10.16
CA ARG A 239 -1.99 -5.14 -11.34
C ARG A 239 -2.80 -5.50 -12.58
N LEU A 240 -3.93 -6.18 -12.41
CA LEU A 240 -4.83 -6.50 -13.51
C LEU A 240 -5.44 -5.20 -14.09
N PHE A 241 -5.90 -4.30 -13.22
CA PHE A 241 -6.43 -2.99 -13.62
C PHE A 241 -5.38 -2.16 -14.37
N GLU A 242 -4.16 -2.03 -13.81
CA GLU A 242 -3.05 -1.30 -14.47
C GLU A 242 -2.69 -1.89 -15.83
N ARG A 243 -2.68 -3.22 -15.96
CA ARG A 243 -2.22 -3.89 -17.18
C ARG A 243 -3.22 -3.81 -18.33
N TYR A 244 -4.51 -3.83 -18.03
CA TYR A 244 -5.58 -3.91 -19.01
C TYR A 244 -6.44 -2.65 -19.07
N ASP A 245 -6.05 -1.58 -18.37
CA ASP A 245 -6.76 -0.29 -18.30
C ASP A 245 -8.24 -0.47 -17.92
N LEU A 246 -8.51 -1.34 -16.91
CA LEU A 246 -9.87 -1.65 -16.50
C LEU A 246 -10.49 -0.50 -15.71
N VAL A 247 -11.79 -0.31 -15.86
CA VAL A 247 -12.60 0.64 -15.06
C VAL A 247 -13.38 -0.10 -13.97
N ALA A 248 -13.74 -1.36 -14.24
CA ALA A 248 -14.38 -2.25 -13.29
C ALA A 248 -14.03 -3.69 -13.65
N THR A 249 -14.13 -4.60 -12.67
CA THR A 249 -13.95 -6.04 -12.90
C THR A 249 -14.94 -6.86 -12.07
N PRO A 250 -15.60 -7.88 -12.65
CA PRO A 250 -16.49 -8.74 -11.90
C PRO A 250 -15.72 -9.67 -10.97
N VAL A 251 -16.26 -9.84 -9.76
CA VAL A 251 -15.76 -10.79 -8.76
C VAL A 251 -16.64 -12.02 -8.74
N VAL A 252 -16.00 -13.20 -8.81
CA VAL A 252 -16.70 -14.48 -8.84
C VAL A 252 -16.31 -15.35 -7.65
N ASP A 253 -17.27 -16.19 -7.22
CA ASP A 253 -17.02 -17.21 -6.21
C ASP A 253 -16.32 -18.45 -6.80
N GLU A 254 -16.05 -19.47 -5.96
CA GLU A 254 -15.43 -20.75 -6.38
C GLU A 254 -16.22 -21.52 -7.45
N ARG A 255 -17.47 -21.13 -7.69
CA ARG A 255 -18.38 -21.76 -8.67
C ARG A 255 -18.59 -20.87 -9.89
N ASP A 256 -17.75 -19.88 -10.10
CA ASP A 256 -17.80 -18.89 -11.18
C ASP A 256 -19.12 -18.08 -11.19
N ARG A 257 -19.77 -17.93 -10.03
CA ARG A 257 -20.98 -17.09 -9.90
C ARG A 257 -20.54 -15.66 -9.56
N LEU A 258 -21.16 -14.71 -10.23
CA LEU A 258 -20.99 -13.29 -9.95
C LEU A 258 -21.46 -12.97 -8.52
N VAL A 259 -20.59 -12.37 -7.72
CA VAL A 259 -20.87 -12.05 -6.31
C VAL A 259 -20.60 -10.59 -5.96
N GLY A 260 -19.86 -9.89 -6.80
CA GLY A 260 -19.55 -8.47 -6.63
C GLY A 260 -18.82 -7.90 -7.83
N VAL A 261 -18.39 -6.67 -7.69
CA VAL A 261 -17.57 -5.92 -8.64
C VAL A 261 -16.54 -5.11 -7.85
N ILE A 262 -15.38 -4.92 -8.43
CA ILE A 262 -14.37 -3.95 -7.92
C ILE A 262 -14.26 -2.86 -8.97
N THR A 263 -14.22 -1.62 -8.54
CA THR A 263 -14.15 -0.45 -9.39
C THR A 263 -12.77 0.21 -9.35
N PHE A 264 -12.51 1.13 -10.27
CA PHE A 264 -11.19 1.73 -10.41
C PHE A 264 -10.83 2.65 -9.24
N ASP A 265 -11.81 3.35 -8.65
CA ASP A 265 -11.64 4.20 -7.48
C ASP A 265 -11.06 3.39 -6.31
N ASP A 266 -11.66 2.27 -5.92
CA ASP A 266 -11.14 1.38 -4.88
C ASP A 266 -9.74 0.87 -5.18
N ILE A 267 -9.45 0.60 -6.46
CA ILE A 267 -8.13 0.12 -6.87
C ILE A 267 -7.05 1.20 -6.80
N VAL A 268 -7.38 2.47 -6.99
CA VAL A 268 -6.43 3.58 -6.78
C VAL A 268 -5.93 3.57 -5.34
N ASP A 269 -6.84 3.42 -4.38
CA ASP A 269 -6.50 3.36 -2.95
C ASP A 269 -5.65 2.13 -2.61
N VAL A 270 -5.99 0.98 -3.20
CA VAL A 270 -5.16 -0.23 -3.07
C VAL A 270 -3.74 -0.01 -3.62
N ILE A 271 -3.60 0.63 -4.78
CA ILE A 271 -2.27 0.90 -5.37
C ILE A 271 -1.45 1.82 -4.46
N GLU A 272 -2.07 2.84 -3.88
CA GLU A 272 -1.42 3.76 -2.95
C GLU A 272 -1.03 3.05 -1.65
N GLN A 273 -1.95 2.31 -1.04
CA GLN A 273 -1.73 1.51 0.16
C GLN A 273 -0.55 0.52 -0.01
N GLU A 274 -0.54 -0.28 -1.09
CA GLU A 274 0.54 -1.23 -1.38
C GLU A 274 1.90 -0.52 -1.60
N ALA A 275 1.90 0.63 -2.28
CA ALA A 275 3.12 1.41 -2.49
C ALA A 275 3.67 1.99 -1.17
N GLU A 276 2.81 2.44 -0.28
CA GLU A 276 3.20 2.90 1.05
C GLU A 276 3.71 1.78 1.95
N GLU A 277 3.03 0.61 1.94
CA GLU A 277 3.48 -0.58 2.65
C GLU A 277 4.89 -1.00 2.21
N ASP A 278 5.16 -1.00 0.91
CA ASP A 278 6.48 -1.30 0.35
C ASP A 278 7.55 -0.31 0.84
N ILE A 279 7.23 0.99 0.90
CA ILE A 279 8.15 2.02 1.40
C ILE A 279 8.44 1.81 2.88
N ARG A 280 7.42 1.58 3.70
CA ARG A 280 7.56 1.30 5.14
C ARG A 280 8.37 0.03 5.39
N ALA A 281 8.09 -1.03 4.63
CA ALA A 281 8.79 -2.30 4.71
C ALA A 281 10.28 -2.18 4.39
N LEU A 282 10.66 -1.43 3.36
CA LEU A 282 12.06 -1.13 3.02
C LEU A 282 12.78 -0.38 4.13
N GLY A 283 12.06 0.45 4.89
CA GLY A 283 12.56 1.16 6.08
C GLY A 283 12.67 0.27 7.33
N GLY A 284 12.13 -0.95 7.31
CA GLY A 284 12.05 -1.84 8.48
C GLY A 284 11.02 -1.36 9.51
N VAL A 285 10.01 -0.64 9.06
CA VAL A 285 8.86 -0.16 9.84
C VAL A 285 7.69 -1.12 9.64
N GLY A 286 6.74 -1.17 10.57
CA GLY A 286 5.51 -1.96 10.43
C GLY A 286 4.71 -1.52 9.20
N ARG A 287 4.03 -2.46 8.53
CA ARG A 287 3.24 -2.16 7.34
C ARG A 287 2.08 -1.20 7.62
N GLU A 288 1.46 -1.38 8.77
CA GLU A 288 0.28 -0.64 9.23
C GLU A 288 0.64 0.50 10.19
N GLU A 289 1.94 0.89 10.29
CA GLU A 289 2.35 1.95 11.23
C GLU A 289 1.94 3.33 10.70
N GLU A 290 1.13 4.04 11.47
CA GLU A 290 0.62 5.37 11.16
C GLU A 290 1.21 6.44 12.09
N LEU A 291 1.11 7.72 11.68
CA LEU A 291 1.61 8.85 12.48
C LEU A 291 0.78 9.08 13.74
N SER A 292 -0.50 8.71 13.71
CA SER A 292 -1.45 8.83 14.81
C SER A 292 -1.32 7.73 15.87
N ASP A 293 -0.55 6.66 15.58
CA ASP A 293 -0.40 5.49 16.43
C ASP A 293 0.15 5.81 17.83
N PRO A 294 -0.32 5.10 18.88
CA PRO A 294 0.22 5.23 20.21
C PRO A 294 1.70 4.85 20.28
N VAL A 295 2.52 5.67 20.97
CA VAL A 295 3.99 5.48 21.10
C VAL A 295 4.38 4.06 21.50
N TRP A 296 3.59 3.39 22.34
CA TRP A 296 3.89 2.03 22.78
C TRP A 296 3.69 0.99 21.66
N PHE A 297 2.70 1.16 20.84
CA PHE A 297 2.45 0.30 19.65
C PHE A 297 3.62 0.39 18.68
N VAL A 298 3.99 1.61 18.29
CA VAL A 298 5.12 1.91 17.42
C VAL A 298 6.44 1.35 17.99
N ALA A 299 6.71 1.63 19.28
CA ALA A 299 7.94 1.16 19.93
C ALA A 299 8.06 -0.37 19.93
N ARG A 300 6.95 -1.08 20.18
CA ARG A 300 6.92 -2.55 20.17
C ARG A 300 7.11 -3.13 18.78
N GLY A 301 6.50 -2.56 17.76
CA GLY A 301 6.64 -2.97 16.35
C GLY A 301 8.10 -2.89 15.90
N ARG A 302 8.72 -1.74 16.13
CA ARG A 302 10.13 -1.49 15.75
C ARG A 302 11.13 -2.27 16.60
N PHE A 303 10.82 -2.57 17.87
CA PHE A 303 11.74 -3.23 18.80
C PHE A 303 12.21 -4.60 18.28
N ASN A 304 11.33 -5.43 17.79
CA ASN A 304 11.67 -6.75 17.28
C ASN A 304 12.67 -6.68 16.13
N TRP A 305 12.46 -5.74 15.23
CA TRP A 305 13.34 -5.54 14.08
C TRP A 305 14.70 -4.97 14.47
N LEU A 306 14.72 -4.01 15.38
CA LEU A 306 15.96 -3.48 15.96
C LEU A 306 16.74 -4.54 16.72
N LEU A 307 16.07 -5.50 17.37
CA LEU A 307 16.72 -6.63 18.07
C LEU A 307 17.39 -7.58 17.06
N VAL A 308 16.75 -7.89 15.93
CA VAL A 308 17.36 -8.69 14.86
C VAL A 308 18.57 -7.96 14.30
N ASN A 309 18.45 -6.64 14.04
CA ASN A 309 19.58 -5.84 13.57
C ASN A 309 20.74 -5.80 14.58
N LEU A 310 20.45 -5.72 15.88
CA LEU A 310 21.46 -5.80 16.92
C LEU A 310 22.18 -7.15 16.90
N ALA A 311 21.47 -8.26 16.73
CA ALA A 311 22.06 -9.59 16.65
C ALA A 311 23.00 -9.73 15.43
N THR A 312 22.60 -9.20 14.28
CA THR A 312 23.44 -9.20 13.07
C THR A 312 24.66 -8.29 13.20
N ALA A 313 24.53 -7.15 13.92
CA ALA A 313 25.67 -6.28 14.24
C ALA A 313 26.70 -6.99 15.14
N PHE A 314 26.25 -7.82 16.11
CA PHE A 314 27.16 -8.65 16.88
C PHE A 314 27.87 -9.70 16.01
N LEU A 315 27.18 -10.27 15.03
CA LEU A 315 27.78 -11.20 14.07
C LEU A 315 28.91 -10.51 13.27
N ALA A 316 28.63 -9.34 12.70
CA ALA A 316 29.62 -8.53 11.98
C ALA A 316 30.82 -8.14 12.89
N SER A 317 30.54 -7.73 14.13
CA SER A 317 31.57 -7.42 15.12
C SER A 317 32.43 -8.61 15.51
N SER A 318 31.90 -9.83 15.42
CA SER A 318 32.68 -11.06 15.66
C SER A 318 33.79 -11.24 14.63
N VAL A 319 33.61 -10.74 13.40
CA VAL A 319 34.67 -10.74 12.37
C VAL A 319 35.79 -9.79 12.77
N LEU A 320 35.47 -8.58 13.28
CA LEU A 320 36.49 -7.66 13.79
C LEU A 320 37.35 -8.31 14.90
N ARG A 321 36.71 -9.06 15.78
CA ARG A 321 37.39 -9.76 16.87
C ARG A 321 38.40 -10.82 16.37
N LEU A 322 38.11 -11.45 15.24
CA LEU A 322 39.07 -12.41 14.64
C LEU A 322 40.40 -11.77 14.25
N PHE A 323 40.36 -10.48 13.94
CA PHE A 323 41.52 -9.69 13.50
C PHE A 323 41.98 -8.67 14.56
N GLU A 324 41.72 -8.95 15.86
CA GLU A 324 42.09 -8.04 16.95
C GLU A 324 43.60 -7.77 17.00
N GLY A 325 44.42 -8.82 16.72
CA GLY A 325 45.89 -8.72 16.71
C GLY A 325 46.40 -7.76 15.61
N GLU A 326 45.79 -7.77 14.44
CA GLU A 326 46.14 -6.88 13.31
C GLU A 326 45.70 -5.45 13.59
N LEU A 327 44.50 -5.26 14.17
CA LEU A 327 43.97 -3.95 14.57
C LEU A 327 44.85 -3.31 15.64
N GLN A 328 45.40 -4.06 16.58
CA GLN A 328 46.35 -3.55 17.59
C GLN A 328 47.67 -3.11 16.99
N LYS A 329 48.16 -3.79 15.96
CA LYS A 329 49.42 -3.44 15.29
C LYS A 329 49.28 -2.19 14.40
N MET A 330 48.11 -1.99 13.76
CA MET A 330 47.85 -0.90 12.87
C MET A 330 46.47 -0.26 13.12
N VAL A 331 46.39 0.76 13.93
CA VAL A 331 45.17 1.50 14.28
C VAL A 331 44.44 2.05 13.04
N ALA A 332 45.18 2.38 11.97
CA ALA A 332 44.59 2.81 10.70
C ALA A 332 43.54 1.85 10.15
N LEU A 333 43.69 0.53 10.39
CA LEU A 333 42.70 -0.48 9.98
C LEU A 333 41.36 -0.27 10.69
N ALA A 334 41.39 0.03 12.00
CA ALA A 334 40.15 0.28 12.75
C ALA A 334 39.42 1.55 12.27
N VAL A 335 40.18 2.59 11.81
CA VAL A 335 39.59 3.82 11.28
C VAL A 335 38.98 3.62 9.89
N LEU A 336 39.59 2.78 9.06
CA LEU A 336 39.16 2.57 7.67
C LEU A 336 38.09 1.46 7.50
N ALA A 337 38.04 0.48 8.41
CA ALA A 337 37.08 -0.63 8.31
C ALA A 337 35.62 -0.18 8.19
N PRO A 338 35.12 0.81 8.96
CA PRO A 338 33.77 1.34 8.80
C PRO A 338 33.48 1.94 7.42
N ILE A 339 34.49 2.51 6.75
CA ILE A 339 34.33 3.08 5.41
C ILE A 339 34.01 1.99 4.39
N VAL A 340 34.72 0.86 4.45
CA VAL A 340 34.47 -0.28 3.56
C VAL A 340 33.09 -0.87 3.80
N ALA A 341 32.72 -1.11 5.06
CA ALA A 341 31.41 -1.65 5.43
C ALA A 341 30.27 -0.74 5.01
N SER A 342 30.33 0.55 5.38
CA SER A 342 29.28 1.54 5.05
C SER A 342 29.06 1.67 3.54
N GLN A 343 30.15 1.72 2.76
CA GLN A 343 30.03 1.83 1.31
C GLN A 343 29.41 0.57 0.68
N GLY A 344 29.75 -0.59 1.20
CA GLY A 344 29.12 -1.85 0.81
C GLY A 344 27.64 -1.88 1.14
N GLY A 345 27.26 -1.50 2.35
CA GLY A 345 25.86 -1.42 2.78
C GLY A 345 25.01 -0.50 1.89
N ASN A 346 25.53 0.71 1.59
CA ASN A 346 24.83 1.64 0.69
C ASN A 346 24.64 1.06 -0.73
N ALA A 347 25.69 0.48 -1.31
CA ALA A 347 25.61 -0.13 -2.64
C ALA A 347 24.63 -1.34 -2.65
N ALA A 348 24.63 -2.13 -1.59
CA ALA A 348 23.75 -3.27 -1.45
C ALA A 348 22.28 -2.84 -1.35
N THR A 349 21.98 -1.80 -0.57
CA THR A 349 20.65 -1.22 -0.47
C THR A 349 20.16 -0.70 -1.82
N GLN A 350 21.01 -0.03 -2.60
CA GLN A 350 20.65 0.44 -3.95
C GLN A 350 20.26 -0.73 -4.88
N THR A 351 21.06 -1.80 -4.92
CA THR A 351 20.76 -2.98 -5.73
C THR A 351 19.50 -3.68 -5.21
N MET A 352 19.37 -3.84 -3.90
CA MET A 352 18.21 -4.45 -3.24
C MET A 352 16.90 -3.75 -3.59
N THR A 353 16.85 -2.41 -3.50
CA THR A 353 15.66 -1.62 -3.82
C THR A 353 15.18 -1.86 -5.26
N ILE A 354 16.11 -1.94 -6.23
CA ILE A 354 15.76 -2.24 -7.62
C ILE A 354 15.21 -3.66 -7.77
N VAL A 355 15.81 -4.64 -7.07
CA VAL A 355 15.41 -6.04 -7.15
C VAL A 355 14.06 -6.29 -6.47
N VAL A 356 13.83 -5.71 -5.29
CA VAL A 356 12.54 -5.81 -4.57
C VAL A 356 11.43 -5.23 -5.44
N ARG A 357 11.61 -4.03 -6.00
CA ARG A 357 10.65 -3.45 -6.93
C ARG A 357 10.39 -4.33 -8.16
N ALA A 358 11.44 -4.93 -8.75
CA ALA A 358 11.30 -5.81 -9.90
C ALA A 358 10.59 -7.12 -9.57
N LEU A 359 10.69 -7.58 -8.31
CA LEU A 359 9.93 -8.72 -7.80
C LEU A 359 8.46 -8.36 -7.59
N ALA A 360 8.16 -7.25 -6.95
CA ALA A 360 6.80 -6.75 -6.73
C ALA A 360 6.04 -6.57 -8.07
N ARG A 361 6.72 -6.07 -9.10
CA ARG A 361 6.14 -5.91 -10.44
C ARG A 361 6.17 -7.15 -11.33
N HIS A 362 6.62 -8.29 -10.82
CA HIS A 362 6.81 -9.52 -11.61
C HIS A 362 7.68 -9.34 -12.87
N GLU A 363 8.54 -8.29 -12.88
CA GLU A 363 9.48 -8.03 -13.97
C GLU A 363 10.66 -8.99 -13.94
N LEU A 364 10.93 -9.63 -12.80
CA LEU A 364 12.02 -10.57 -12.61
C LEU A 364 11.53 -12.01 -12.84
N SER A 365 11.92 -12.57 -13.98
CA SER A 365 11.61 -13.94 -14.36
C SER A 365 12.88 -14.78 -14.49
N SER A 366 12.75 -16.12 -14.47
CA SER A 366 13.88 -17.03 -14.70
C SER A 366 14.58 -16.80 -16.05
N ALA A 367 13.86 -16.24 -17.03
CA ALA A 367 14.39 -15.94 -18.36
C ALA A 367 15.31 -14.71 -18.40
N ASN A 368 15.09 -13.72 -17.52
CA ASN A 368 15.85 -12.47 -17.52
C ASN A 368 16.79 -12.30 -16.30
N ALA A 369 16.63 -13.12 -15.26
CA ALA A 369 17.38 -13.01 -14.01
C ALA A 369 18.92 -13.00 -14.25
N ALA A 370 19.43 -13.89 -15.10
CA ALA A 370 20.86 -13.95 -15.40
C ALA A 370 21.39 -12.64 -16.03
N ARG A 371 20.60 -11.98 -16.86
CA ARG A 371 20.95 -10.69 -17.47
C ARG A 371 20.99 -9.58 -16.43
N ILE A 372 20.03 -9.56 -15.52
CA ILE A 372 19.94 -8.56 -14.44
C ILE A 372 21.11 -8.74 -13.47
N ILE A 373 21.40 -9.98 -13.07
CA ILE A 373 22.57 -10.29 -12.20
C ILE A 373 23.86 -9.81 -12.87
N LEU A 374 24.08 -10.14 -14.14
CA LEU A 374 25.29 -9.72 -14.86
C LEU A 374 25.40 -8.19 -14.93
N ARG A 375 24.28 -7.50 -15.17
CA ARG A 375 24.25 -6.03 -15.21
C ARG A 375 24.68 -5.44 -13.87
N GLU A 376 24.09 -5.89 -12.76
CA GLU A 376 24.40 -5.37 -11.42
C GLU A 376 25.85 -5.68 -11.00
N VAL A 377 26.36 -6.88 -11.34
CA VAL A 377 27.77 -7.22 -11.12
C VAL A 377 28.71 -6.31 -11.92
N LEU A 378 28.37 -5.97 -13.15
CA LEU A 378 29.14 -5.03 -13.95
C LEU A 378 29.09 -3.60 -13.39
N VAL A 379 27.94 -3.14 -12.92
CA VAL A 379 27.78 -1.85 -12.23
C VAL A 379 28.65 -1.83 -10.96
N ALA A 380 28.59 -2.90 -10.15
CA ALA A 380 29.41 -3.03 -8.95
C ALA A 380 30.92 -3.04 -9.27
N LEU A 381 31.32 -3.68 -10.35
CA LEU A 381 32.74 -3.70 -10.78
C LEU A 381 33.21 -2.30 -11.20
N VAL A 382 32.43 -1.57 -12.00
CA VAL A 382 32.76 -0.20 -12.42
C VAL A 382 32.86 0.73 -11.23
N ASN A 383 31.86 0.73 -10.35
CA ASN A 383 31.86 1.53 -9.12
C ASN A 383 32.96 1.07 -8.17
N GLY A 384 33.20 -0.25 -8.06
CA GLY A 384 34.24 -0.83 -7.24
C GLY A 384 35.63 -0.35 -7.65
N LEU A 385 35.93 -0.31 -8.95
CA LEU A 385 37.20 0.22 -9.46
C LEU A 385 37.33 1.72 -9.19
N ALA A 386 36.26 2.51 -9.42
CA ALA A 386 36.30 3.95 -9.17
C ALA A 386 36.53 4.26 -7.68
N PHE A 387 35.75 3.63 -6.79
CA PHE A 387 35.89 3.80 -5.35
C PHE A 387 37.19 3.21 -4.79
N ALA A 388 37.72 2.14 -5.38
CA ALA A 388 39.03 1.60 -5.02
C ALA A 388 40.15 2.65 -5.24
N VAL A 389 40.11 3.35 -6.37
CA VAL A 389 41.08 4.43 -6.65
C VAL A 389 40.90 5.59 -5.68
N ILE A 390 39.67 6.07 -5.48
CA ILE A 390 39.38 7.20 -4.60
C ILE A 390 39.79 6.89 -3.16
N THR A 391 39.30 5.77 -2.59
CA THR A 391 39.62 5.42 -1.20
C THR A 391 41.06 4.97 -1.02
N GLY A 392 41.65 4.31 -2.02
CA GLY A 392 43.04 3.91 -2.00
C GLY A 392 43.98 5.11 -1.98
N VAL A 393 43.77 6.10 -2.85
CA VAL A 393 44.55 7.34 -2.86
C VAL A 393 44.35 8.14 -1.55
N ALA A 394 43.11 8.26 -1.08
CA ALA A 394 42.79 8.95 0.16
C ALA A 394 43.50 8.30 1.38
N ALA A 395 43.41 6.97 1.50
CA ALA A 395 44.05 6.24 2.60
C ALA A 395 45.59 6.34 2.54
N ALA A 396 46.17 6.15 1.37
CA ALA A 396 47.62 6.27 1.17
C ALA A 396 48.16 7.68 1.54
N ALA A 397 47.42 8.70 1.13
CA ALA A 397 47.76 10.12 1.43
C ALA A 397 47.60 10.45 2.92
N TRP A 398 46.50 9.98 3.54
CA TRP A 398 46.16 10.27 4.94
C TRP A 398 47.12 9.60 5.91
N PHE A 399 47.36 8.29 5.73
CA PHE A 399 48.21 7.52 6.62
C PHE A 399 49.68 7.45 6.18
N LYS A 400 50.03 7.95 4.98
CA LYS A 400 51.35 7.87 4.37
C LYS A 400 51.90 6.45 4.21
N VAL A 401 51.01 5.48 4.02
CA VAL A 401 51.30 4.06 3.79
C VAL A 401 50.70 3.65 2.45
N PRO A 402 51.49 3.61 1.35
CA PRO A 402 50.96 3.27 0.01
C PRO A 402 50.29 1.91 -0.06
N ASP A 403 50.84 0.90 0.60
CA ASP A 403 50.33 -0.46 0.59
C ASP A 403 48.95 -0.55 1.24
N LEU A 404 48.66 0.30 2.24
CA LEU A 404 47.32 0.40 2.85
C LEU A 404 46.26 0.88 1.83
N GLY A 405 46.68 1.80 0.92
CA GLY A 405 45.83 2.25 -0.16
C GLY A 405 45.47 1.14 -1.14
N VAL A 406 46.39 0.24 -1.45
CA VAL A 406 46.12 -0.93 -2.30
C VAL A 406 45.19 -1.90 -1.62
N VAL A 407 45.40 -2.18 -0.33
CA VAL A 407 44.60 -3.12 0.46
C VAL A 407 43.14 -2.64 0.57
N ILE A 408 42.89 -1.38 0.92
CA ILE A 408 41.55 -0.84 1.00
C ILE A 408 40.88 -0.79 -0.37
N GLY A 409 41.62 -0.49 -1.44
CA GLY A 409 41.10 -0.48 -2.80
C GLY A 409 40.59 -1.87 -3.23
N LEU A 410 41.39 -2.91 -2.99
CA LEU A 410 40.99 -4.30 -3.28
C LEU A 410 39.80 -4.73 -2.43
N ALA A 411 39.79 -4.41 -1.14
CA ALA A 411 38.69 -4.69 -0.24
C ALA A 411 37.39 -4.01 -0.70
N MET A 412 37.49 -2.78 -1.19
CA MET A 412 36.35 -2.02 -1.73
C MET A 412 35.73 -2.74 -2.94
N ILE A 413 36.55 -3.22 -3.87
CA ILE A 413 36.06 -4.00 -5.02
C ILE A 413 35.37 -5.28 -4.54
N CYS A 414 35.98 -6.02 -3.64
CA CYS A 414 35.40 -7.25 -3.10
C CYS A 414 34.05 -6.98 -2.41
N ASN A 415 33.97 -5.93 -1.60
CA ASN A 415 32.76 -5.60 -0.86
C ASN A 415 31.64 -5.09 -1.76
N LEU A 416 31.93 -4.29 -2.77
CA LEU A 416 30.91 -3.83 -3.72
C LEU A 416 30.40 -4.98 -4.61
N LEU A 417 31.23 -5.95 -4.96
CA LEU A 417 30.76 -7.17 -5.62
C LEU A 417 29.86 -8.01 -4.71
N ALA A 418 30.24 -8.16 -3.43
CA ALA A 418 29.39 -8.83 -2.45
C ALA A 418 28.07 -8.08 -2.22
N ALA A 419 28.10 -6.75 -2.25
CA ALA A 419 26.93 -5.90 -2.18
C ALA A 419 25.94 -6.17 -3.31
N ALA A 420 26.41 -6.20 -4.56
CA ALA A 420 25.57 -6.51 -5.71
C ALA A 420 24.98 -7.93 -5.62
N LEU A 421 25.82 -8.93 -5.28
CA LEU A 421 25.33 -10.30 -5.14
C LEU A 421 24.37 -10.47 -3.97
N GLY A 422 24.66 -9.88 -2.81
CA GLY A 422 23.78 -9.89 -1.64
C GLY A 422 22.46 -9.18 -1.92
N GLY A 423 22.51 -7.99 -2.52
CA GLY A 423 21.33 -7.21 -2.90
C GLY A 423 20.40 -7.91 -3.90
N ILE A 424 20.88 -8.89 -4.66
CA ILE A 424 20.06 -9.71 -5.55
C ILE A 424 19.64 -11.02 -4.90
N LEU A 425 20.62 -11.78 -4.36
CA LEU A 425 20.38 -13.15 -3.91
C LEU A 425 19.53 -13.21 -2.65
N VAL A 426 19.66 -12.23 -1.76
CA VAL A 426 18.87 -12.20 -0.51
C VAL A 426 17.37 -12.00 -0.80
N PRO A 427 16.93 -10.98 -1.55
CA PRO A 427 15.51 -10.82 -1.90
C PRO A 427 14.96 -12.02 -2.68
N LEU A 428 15.72 -12.56 -3.64
CA LEU A 428 15.32 -13.76 -4.39
C LEU A 428 15.16 -15.00 -3.50
N ALA A 429 16.04 -15.18 -2.53
CA ALA A 429 15.93 -16.29 -1.57
C ALA A 429 14.69 -16.12 -0.69
N LEU A 430 14.44 -14.92 -0.15
CA LEU A 430 13.28 -14.63 0.68
C LEU A 430 11.98 -14.86 -0.10
N HIS A 431 11.88 -14.35 -1.31
CA HIS A 431 10.73 -14.58 -2.19
C HIS A 431 10.48 -16.06 -2.44
N ARG A 432 11.56 -16.86 -2.66
CA ARG A 432 11.41 -18.30 -2.85
C ARG A 432 10.94 -19.03 -1.60
N PHE A 433 11.24 -18.53 -0.41
CA PHE A 433 10.75 -19.06 0.87
C PHE A 433 9.39 -18.49 1.29
N HIS A 434 8.70 -17.74 0.40
CA HIS A 434 7.43 -17.08 0.69
C HIS A 434 7.53 -16.09 1.88
N ALA A 435 8.71 -15.53 2.08
CA ALA A 435 8.93 -14.41 2.98
C ALA A 435 8.97 -13.12 2.17
N ASP A 436 8.39 -12.06 2.72
CA ASP A 436 8.38 -10.77 2.05
C ASP A 436 9.82 -10.23 1.89
N PRO A 437 10.25 -9.98 0.63
CA PRO A 437 11.58 -9.46 0.37
C PRO A 437 11.77 -8.02 0.85
N ALA A 438 10.72 -7.19 0.90
CA ALA A 438 10.81 -5.78 1.30
C ALA A 438 11.17 -5.65 2.78
N ILE A 439 10.49 -6.38 3.65
CA ILE A 439 10.70 -6.30 5.11
C ILE A 439 12.08 -6.81 5.52
N SER A 440 12.49 -7.96 4.97
CA SER A 440 13.60 -8.72 5.55
C SER A 440 14.95 -8.46 4.88
N SER A 441 14.96 -7.91 3.66
CA SER A 441 16.19 -7.82 2.86
C SER A 441 17.24 -6.87 3.45
N GLY A 442 16.83 -5.72 3.99
CA GLY A 442 17.75 -4.66 4.41
C GLY A 442 18.79 -5.11 5.44
N VAL A 443 18.35 -5.75 6.53
CA VAL A 443 19.23 -6.21 7.61
C VAL A 443 20.14 -7.35 7.15
N PHE A 444 19.62 -8.29 6.36
CA PHE A 444 20.44 -9.41 5.86
C PHE A 444 21.48 -8.93 4.85
N VAL A 445 21.11 -8.03 3.96
CA VAL A 445 22.01 -7.51 2.92
C VAL A 445 23.13 -6.68 3.55
N THR A 446 22.83 -5.82 4.51
CA THR A 446 23.86 -5.05 5.24
C THR A 446 24.77 -5.96 6.06
N THR A 447 24.22 -7.01 6.68
CA THR A 447 25.02 -8.00 7.38
C THR A 447 26.02 -8.71 6.48
N VAL A 448 25.60 -9.11 5.28
CA VAL A 448 26.50 -9.73 4.29
C VAL A 448 27.64 -8.79 3.93
N THR A 449 27.34 -7.51 3.65
CA THR A 449 28.36 -6.53 3.28
C THR A 449 29.30 -6.17 4.43
N ASP A 450 28.81 -6.10 5.66
CA ASP A 450 29.64 -5.86 6.83
C ASP A 450 30.61 -7.02 7.08
N VAL A 451 30.10 -8.26 7.06
CA VAL A 451 30.91 -9.48 7.24
C VAL A 451 31.97 -9.58 6.14
N VAL A 452 31.57 -9.47 4.87
CA VAL A 452 32.50 -9.56 3.73
C VAL A 452 33.45 -8.36 3.69
N GLY A 453 32.95 -7.16 3.99
CA GLY A 453 33.75 -5.94 4.03
C GLY A 453 34.86 -6.01 5.06
N PHE A 454 34.53 -6.36 6.31
CA PHE A 454 35.52 -6.52 7.37
C PHE A 454 36.47 -7.68 7.07
N PHE A 455 35.96 -8.81 6.66
CA PHE A 455 36.79 -9.99 6.39
C PHE A 455 37.75 -9.76 5.23
N SER A 456 37.30 -9.17 4.11
CA SER A 456 38.16 -8.89 2.96
C SER A 456 39.22 -7.82 3.29
N PHE A 457 38.83 -6.75 3.97
CA PHE A 457 39.75 -5.66 4.30
C PHE A 457 40.81 -6.10 5.31
N LEU A 458 40.38 -6.67 6.42
CA LEU A 458 41.31 -7.09 7.48
C LEU A 458 42.09 -8.33 7.09
N GLY A 459 41.49 -9.25 6.33
CA GLY A 459 42.17 -10.43 5.80
C GLY A 459 43.29 -10.07 4.81
N LEU A 460 43.03 -9.15 3.88
CA LEU A 460 44.04 -8.63 2.97
C LEU A 460 45.13 -7.85 3.74
N ALA A 461 44.74 -7.08 4.75
CA ALA A 461 45.72 -6.39 5.60
C ALA A 461 46.62 -7.32 6.38
N ALA A 462 46.06 -8.42 6.95
CA ALA A 462 46.79 -9.44 7.65
C ALA A 462 47.84 -10.18 6.78
N ILE A 463 47.51 -10.38 5.51
CA ILE A 463 48.41 -11.06 4.56
C ILE A 463 49.50 -10.12 4.02
N TRP A 464 49.20 -8.83 3.85
CA TRP A 464 50.04 -7.90 3.08
C TRP A 464 50.71 -6.82 3.91
N LEU A 465 50.18 -6.39 5.05
CA LEU A 465 50.67 -5.26 5.83
C LEU A 465 51.17 -5.64 7.21
N VAL A 466 50.74 -6.75 7.77
CA VAL A 466 50.96 -7.16 9.15
C VAL A 466 51.62 -8.51 9.24
#